data_01b97baa74cff8da10697b113553df65
#
_entry.id   01b97baa74cff8da10697b113553df65
#
_cell.length_a   1.000
_cell.length_b   1.000
_cell.length_c   1.000
_cell.angle_alpha   90.00
_cell.angle_beta   90.00
_cell.angle_gamma   90.00
#
_symmetry.space_group_name_H-M   'P 1'
#
loop_
_entity.id
_entity.type
_entity.pdbx_description
1 polymer ?
#
loop_
_entity_poly.entity_id
_entity_poly.type
_entity_poly.pdbx_seq_one_letter_code
_entity_poly.pdbx_strand_id
1 'polypeptide(L)'
;MSQFQGKRILVTGVCGTVGSELVKQLLISDDFDIKELIGIDNNESALFFIDQQYLNDTRANFFVTDIKDKDELINKTKGIDIIFHAAALKHVVLCEKSPEQAVQTNINGIQNIIAAANSNNVKIVIFTSSDKAVNPTN
;
A
#
# COMPACT_ATOMS: atom_id res chain seq x y z
N MET A 1 -11.62 -14.95 15.84
CA MET A 1 -10.74 -15.29 14.71
C MET A 1 -10.69 -14.11 13.75
N SER A 2 -9.49 -13.66 13.40
CA SER A 2 -9.32 -12.53 12.50
C SER A 2 -9.59 -12.91 11.06
N GLN A 3 -10.24 -12.00 10.31
CA GLN A 3 -10.42 -12.17 8.86
C GLN A 3 -9.09 -12.15 8.10
N PHE A 4 -7.99 -11.73 8.76
CA PHE A 4 -6.66 -11.68 8.16
C PHE A 4 -5.84 -12.96 8.37
N GLN A 5 -6.34 -13.88 9.20
CA GLN A 5 -5.61 -15.10 9.53
C GLN A 5 -5.30 -15.93 8.30
N GLY A 6 -4.04 -16.29 8.12
CA GLY A 6 -3.58 -17.08 6.98
C GLY A 6 -3.60 -16.36 5.64
N LYS A 7 -3.87 -15.05 5.64
CA LYS A 7 -4.00 -14.26 4.41
C LYS A 7 -2.69 -13.66 3.96
N ARG A 8 -2.57 -13.46 2.65
CA ARG A 8 -1.48 -12.71 2.03
C ARG A 8 -1.95 -11.30 1.77
N ILE A 9 -1.22 -10.34 2.30
CA ILE A 9 -1.62 -8.93 2.32
C ILE A 9 -0.58 -8.08 1.61
N LEU A 10 -1.03 -7.20 0.73
CA LEU A 10 -0.17 -6.18 0.13
C LEU A 10 -0.55 -4.82 0.69
N VAL A 11 0.46 -4.07 1.12
CA VAL A 11 0.28 -2.69 1.61
C VAL A 11 1.06 -1.76 0.69
N THR A 12 0.39 -0.77 0.14
CA THR A 12 1.05 0.30 -0.64
C THR A 12 1.31 1.50 0.26
N GLY A 13 2.36 2.24 -0.03
CA GLY A 13 2.71 3.42 0.75
C GLY A 13 3.20 3.08 2.15
N VAL A 14 3.97 2.01 2.28
CA VAL A 14 4.44 1.51 3.58
C VAL A 14 5.36 2.47 4.32
N CYS A 15 5.98 3.41 3.61
CA CYS A 15 6.85 4.41 4.23
C CYS A 15 6.09 5.60 4.81
N GLY A 16 4.80 5.74 4.50
CA GLY A 16 3.96 6.79 5.03
C GLY A 16 3.46 6.49 6.44
N THR A 17 2.79 7.47 7.05
CA THR A 17 2.29 7.36 8.42
C THR A 17 1.28 6.22 8.58
N VAL A 18 0.30 6.14 7.69
CA VAL A 18 -0.73 5.10 7.77
C VAL A 18 -0.15 3.74 7.37
N GLY A 19 0.59 3.68 6.26
CA GLY A 19 1.15 2.43 5.76
C GLY A 19 2.12 1.78 6.75
N SER A 20 3.00 2.56 7.37
CA SER A 20 3.97 2.03 8.33
C SER A 20 3.30 1.51 9.60
N GLU A 21 2.23 2.17 10.04
CA GLU A 21 1.48 1.72 11.21
C GLU A 21 0.67 0.44 10.92
N LEU A 22 0.11 0.33 9.71
CA LEU A 22 -0.55 -0.90 9.27
C LEU A 22 0.42 -2.08 9.27
N VAL A 23 1.62 -1.89 8.72
CA VAL A 23 2.65 -2.93 8.70
C VAL A 23 2.98 -3.37 10.12
N LYS A 24 3.19 -2.41 11.01
CA LYS A 24 3.50 -2.68 12.42
C LYS A 24 2.40 -3.51 13.07
N GLN A 25 1.15 -3.10 12.94
CA GLN A 25 0.05 -3.82 13.55
C GLN A 25 -0.13 -5.23 12.98
N LEU A 26 -0.03 -5.37 11.67
CA LEU A 26 -0.20 -6.67 11.02
C LEU A 26 0.90 -7.67 11.38
N LEU A 27 2.13 -7.20 11.60
CA LEU A 27 3.27 -8.07 11.89
C LEU A 27 3.48 -8.32 13.39
N ILE A 28 3.19 -7.35 14.24
CA ILE A 28 3.51 -7.43 15.67
C ILE A 28 2.35 -7.97 16.50
N SER A 29 1.12 -7.65 16.12
CA SER A 29 -0.04 -8.10 16.87
C SER A 29 -0.30 -9.60 16.70
N ASP A 30 -0.45 -10.29 17.80
CA ASP A 30 -0.80 -11.71 17.80
C ASP A 30 -2.23 -11.97 17.30
N ASP A 31 -3.03 -10.92 17.18
CA ASP A 31 -4.44 -11.03 16.79
C ASP A 31 -4.63 -11.38 15.29
N PHE A 32 -3.62 -11.16 14.46
CA PHE A 32 -3.83 -11.24 13.01
C PHE A 32 -3.29 -12.50 12.34
N ASP A 33 -2.19 -13.02 12.78
CA ASP A 33 -1.59 -14.27 12.26
C ASP A 33 -1.63 -14.39 10.73
N ILE A 34 -1.11 -13.38 10.05
CA ILE A 34 -1.09 -13.34 8.58
C ILE A 34 -0.06 -14.30 8.01
N LYS A 35 -0.27 -14.75 6.77
CA LYS A 35 0.67 -15.65 6.09
C LYS A 35 1.85 -14.90 5.50
N GLU A 36 1.61 -13.77 4.85
CA GLU A 36 2.64 -12.99 4.17
C GLU A 36 2.20 -11.52 4.09
N LEU A 37 3.16 -10.63 4.20
CA LEU A 37 2.97 -9.20 3.95
C LEU A 37 3.95 -8.75 2.88
N ILE A 38 3.44 -8.16 1.81
CA ILE A 38 4.23 -7.49 0.79
C ILE A 38 4.00 -5.99 0.95
N GLY A 39 5.07 -5.25 1.24
CA GLY A 39 5.02 -3.80 1.35
C GLY A 39 5.69 -3.14 0.17
N ILE A 40 5.02 -2.18 -0.44
CA ILE A 40 5.57 -1.44 -1.57
C ILE A 40 5.55 0.06 -1.32
N ASP A 41 6.56 0.74 -1.84
CA ASP A 41 6.70 2.18 -1.82
C ASP A 41 7.68 2.58 -2.91
N ASN A 42 7.57 3.80 -3.41
CA ASN A 42 8.53 4.31 -4.40
C ASN A 42 9.72 5.02 -3.76
N ASN A 43 9.73 5.19 -2.45
CA ASN A 43 10.82 5.83 -1.72
C ASN A 43 11.85 4.79 -1.30
N GLU A 44 12.89 4.63 -2.12
CA GLU A 44 13.92 3.62 -1.88
C GLU A 44 14.62 3.77 -0.53
N SER A 45 15.01 4.99 -0.17
CA SER A 45 15.76 5.23 1.07
C SER A 45 14.95 4.91 2.31
N ALA A 46 13.68 5.33 2.35
CA ALA A 46 12.81 5.05 3.47
C ALA A 46 12.46 3.57 3.54
N LEU A 47 12.29 2.94 2.38
CA LEU A 47 11.97 1.51 2.31
C LEU A 47 13.10 0.64 2.85
N PHE A 48 14.35 1.05 2.61
CA PHE A 48 15.50 0.34 3.16
C PHE A 48 15.42 0.22 4.68
N PHE A 49 15.05 1.29 5.38
CA PHE A 49 14.94 1.26 6.83
C PHE A 49 13.82 0.33 7.32
N ILE A 50 12.68 0.32 6.62
CA ILE A 50 11.59 -0.59 6.96
C ILE A 50 12.01 -2.04 6.72
N ASP A 51 12.66 -2.32 5.60
CA ASP A 51 13.16 -3.65 5.30
C ASP A 51 14.11 -4.15 6.39
N GLN A 52 15.02 -3.29 6.86
CA GLN A 52 15.93 -3.65 7.93
C GLN A 52 15.21 -3.85 9.27
N GLN A 53 14.18 -3.07 9.55
CA GLN A 53 13.41 -3.18 10.78
C GLN A 53 12.73 -4.54 10.92
N TYR A 54 12.26 -5.12 9.80
CA TYR A 54 11.56 -6.40 9.79
C TYR A 54 12.37 -7.53 9.16
N LEU A 55 13.68 -7.38 9.12
CA LEU A 55 14.57 -8.34 8.45
C LEU A 55 14.41 -9.78 8.94
N ASN A 56 14.13 -9.94 10.22
CA ASN A 56 14.00 -11.26 10.83
C ASN A 56 12.59 -11.85 10.76
N ASP A 57 11.63 -11.09 10.24
CA ASP A 57 10.26 -11.60 10.05
C ASP A 57 10.14 -12.21 8.66
N THR A 58 10.09 -13.53 8.59
CA THR A 58 10.06 -14.26 7.33
C THR A 58 8.78 -14.03 6.52
N ARG A 59 7.73 -13.46 7.14
CA ARG A 59 6.47 -13.15 6.45
C ARG A 59 6.56 -11.85 5.66
N ALA A 60 7.50 -10.96 5.99
CA ALA A 60 7.55 -9.60 5.47
C ALA A 60 8.54 -9.47 4.32
N ASN A 61 8.10 -8.92 3.21
CA ASN A 61 8.93 -8.61 2.05
C ASN A 61 8.59 -7.22 1.53
N PHE A 62 9.60 -6.41 1.27
CA PHE A 62 9.43 -5.02 0.84
C PHE A 62 10.09 -4.79 -0.51
N PHE A 63 9.40 -4.09 -1.40
CA PHE A 63 9.88 -3.85 -2.76
C PHE A 63 9.68 -2.38 -3.17
N VAL A 64 10.66 -1.82 -3.85
CA VAL A 64 10.52 -0.51 -4.49
C VAL A 64 9.60 -0.69 -5.69
N THR A 65 8.42 -0.10 -5.64
CA THR A 65 7.42 -0.21 -6.69
C THR A 65 6.62 1.09 -6.75
N ASP A 66 6.41 1.57 -7.96
CA ASP A 66 5.59 2.76 -8.20
C ASP A 66 4.17 2.32 -8.59
N ILE A 67 3.17 2.87 -7.91
CA ILE A 67 1.77 2.53 -8.23
C ILE A 67 1.34 3.03 -9.62
N LYS A 68 2.13 3.87 -10.26
CA LYS A 68 1.92 4.25 -11.66
C LYS A 68 2.33 3.13 -12.63
N ASP A 69 3.08 2.15 -12.17
CA ASP A 69 3.54 1.02 -12.98
C ASP A 69 2.55 -0.14 -12.83
N LYS A 70 1.62 -0.21 -13.77
CA LYS A 70 0.55 -1.21 -13.75
C LYS A 70 1.08 -2.64 -13.85
N ASP A 71 2.06 -2.88 -14.69
CA ASP A 71 2.60 -4.23 -14.91
C ASP A 71 3.31 -4.76 -13.65
N GLU A 72 4.05 -3.89 -12.96
CA GLU A 72 4.67 -4.24 -11.69
C GLU A 72 3.62 -4.55 -10.63
N LEU A 73 2.54 -3.77 -10.57
CA LEU A 73 1.46 -4.04 -9.63
C LEU A 73 0.78 -5.37 -9.90
N ILE A 74 0.55 -5.71 -11.17
CA ILE A 74 -0.01 -7.02 -11.52
C ILE A 74 0.92 -8.12 -11.05
N ASN A 75 2.22 -7.94 -11.20
CA ASN A 75 3.19 -8.92 -10.74
C ASN A 75 3.20 -9.06 -9.21
N LYS A 76 3.17 -7.95 -8.48
CA LYS A 76 3.24 -7.95 -7.01
C LYS A 76 1.94 -8.42 -6.35
N THR A 77 0.82 -8.38 -7.04
CA THR A 77 -0.48 -8.78 -6.48
C THR A 77 -0.82 -10.26 -6.72
N LYS A 78 0.06 -11.01 -7.36
CA LYS A 78 -0.16 -12.45 -7.57
C LYS A 78 -0.26 -13.18 -6.23
N GLY A 79 -1.37 -13.89 -6.03
CA GLY A 79 -1.61 -14.65 -4.81
C GLY A 79 -2.01 -13.81 -3.60
N ILE A 80 -2.21 -12.52 -3.77
CA ILE A 80 -2.61 -11.62 -2.70
C ILE A 80 -4.11 -11.75 -2.45
N ASP A 81 -4.49 -11.80 -1.18
CA ASP A 81 -5.89 -11.88 -0.77
C ASP A 81 -6.49 -10.50 -0.48
N ILE A 82 -5.69 -9.61 0.12
CA ILE A 82 -6.15 -8.29 0.60
C ILE A 82 -5.12 -7.24 0.24
N ILE A 83 -5.59 -6.11 -0.30
CA ILE A 83 -4.75 -4.94 -0.57
C ILE A 83 -5.18 -3.79 0.35
N PHE A 84 -4.23 -3.21 1.08
CA PHE A 84 -4.39 -1.91 1.75
C PHE A 84 -3.66 -0.86 0.93
N HIS A 85 -4.41 0.04 0.31
CA HIS A 85 -3.84 1.09 -0.52
C HIS A 85 -3.73 2.39 0.27
N ALA A 86 -2.51 2.67 0.78
CA ALA A 86 -2.22 3.88 1.55
C ALA A 86 -1.32 4.86 0.79
N ALA A 87 -0.89 4.53 -0.43
CA ALA A 87 -0.05 5.39 -1.24
C ALA A 87 -0.87 6.50 -1.89
N ALA A 88 -0.54 7.76 -1.58
CA ALA A 88 -1.18 8.92 -2.18
C ALA A 88 -0.34 10.17 -1.93
N LEU A 89 -0.47 11.18 -2.78
CA LEU A 89 0.06 12.51 -2.50
C LEU A 89 -0.90 13.23 -1.56
N LYS A 90 -0.41 13.63 -0.40
CA LYS A 90 -1.22 14.24 0.67
C LYS A 90 -0.93 15.70 0.92
N HIS A 91 0.22 16.20 0.45
CA HIS A 91 0.62 17.58 0.68
C HIS A 91 -0.02 18.49 -0.36
N VAL A 92 -0.99 19.28 0.05
CA VAL A 92 -1.77 20.17 -0.83
C VAL A 92 -0.87 21.06 -1.67
N VAL A 93 0.14 21.69 -1.05
CA VAL A 93 1.08 22.57 -1.76
C VAL A 93 1.81 21.84 -2.89
N LEU A 94 2.25 20.62 -2.66
CA LEU A 94 2.93 19.82 -3.69
C LEU A 94 1.95 19.39 -4.78
N CYS A 95 0.72 19.08 -4.44
CA CYS A 95 -0.32 18.76 -5.43
C CYS A 95 -0.65 19.97 -6.31
N GLU A 96 -0.70 21.16 -5.72
CA GLU A 96 -0.96 22.39 -6.48
C GLU A 96 0.20 22.74 -7.42
N LYS A 97 1.44 22.50 -6.99
CA LYS A 97 2.63 22.74 -7.82
C LYS A 97 2.80 21.69 -8.91
N SER A 98 2.32 20.49 -8.71
CA SER A 98 2.48 19.37 -9.64
C SER A 98 1.15 18.64 -9.83
N PRO A 99 0.13 19.30 -10.44
CA PRO A 99 -1.20 18.70 -10.56
C PRO A 99 -1.20 17.41 -11.37
N GLU A 100 -0.35 17.28 -12.38
CA GLU A 100 -0.25 16.05 -13.17
C GLU A 100 0.22 14.88 -12.31
N GLN A 101 1.17 15.10 -11.41
CA GLN A 101 1.65 14.07 -10.50
C GLN A 101 0.54 13.67 -9.51
N ALA A 102 -0.26 14.63 -9.06
CA ALA A 102 -1.38 14.33 -8.18
C ALA A 102 -2.42 13.44 -8.87
N VAL A 103 -2.74 13.74 -10.13
CA VAL A 103 -3.65 12.93 -10.94
C VAL A 103 -3.07 11.53 -11.13
N GLN A 104 -1.81 11.42 -11.55
CA GLN A 104 -1.19 10.12 -11.80
C GLN A 104 -1.12 9.27 -10.53
N THR A 105 -0.79 9.86 -9.39
CA THR A 105 -0.65 9.11 -8.16
C THR A 105 -2.01 8.78 -7.54
N ASN A 106 -2.92 9.75 -7.48
CA ASN A 106 -4.16 9.57 -6.72
C ASN A 106 -5.27 8.93 -7.56
N ILE A 107 -5.32 9.18 -8.86
CA ILE A 107 -6.35 8.64 -9.75
C ILE A 107 -5.85 7.43 -10.51
N ASN A 108 -4.78 7.60 -11.29
CA ASN A 108 -4.24 6.50 -12.09
C ASN A 108 -3.67 5.39 -11.23
N GLY A 109 -3.09 5.74 -10.06
CA GLY A 109 -2.61 4.74 -9.10
C GLY A 109 -3.74 3.87 -8.58
N ILE A 110 -4.88 4.46 -8.22
CA ILE A 110 -6.05 3.71 -7.78
C ILE A 110 -6.57 2.82 -8.91
N GLN A 111 -6.65 3.34 -10.12
CA GLN A 111 -7.08 2.56 -11.28
C GLN A 111 -6.16 1.37 -11.52
N ASN A 112 -4.85 1.55 -11.39
CA ASN A 112 -3.88 0.47 -11.54
C ASN A 112 -4.01 -0.58 -10.45
N ILE A 113 -4.27 -0.17 -9.21
CA ILE A 113 -4.52 -1.09 -8.09
C ILE A 113 -5.77 -1.93 -8.36
N ILE A 114 -6.84 -1.30 -8.82
CA ILE A 114 -8.08 -2.02 -9.14
C ILE A 114 -7.85 -3.00 -10.30
N ALA A 115 -7.15 -2.57 -11.34
CA ALA A 115 -6.84 -3.44 -12.48
C ALA A 115 -6.00 -4.65 -12.05
N ALA A 116 -4.98 -4.43 -11.22
CA ALA A 116 -4.13 -5.51 -10.71
C ALA A 116 -4.93 -6.48 -9.82
N ALA A 117 -5.80 -5.94 -8.97
CA ALA A 117 -6.66 -6.75 -8.11
C ALA A 117 -7.59 -7.64 -8.95
N ASN A 118 -8.19 -7.07 -9.98
CA ASN A 118 -9.07 -7.84 -10.89
C ASN A 118 -8.30 -8.92 -11.63
N SER A 119 -7.09 -8.62 -12.10
CA SER A 119 -6.25 -9.59 -12.83
C SER A 119 -5.89 -10.80 -11.97
N ASN A 120 -5.74 -10.62 -10.67
CA ASN A 120 -5.27 -11.67 -9.76
C ASN A 120 -6.35 -12.14 -8.78
N ASN A 121 -7.60 -11.77 -9.00
CA ASN A 121 -8.73 -12.18 -8.17
C ASN A 121 -8.55 -11.82 -6.69
N VAL A 122 -7.98 -10.65 -6.42
CA VAL A 122 -7.88 -10.13 -5.05
C VAL A 122 -9.30 -9.86 -4.54
N LYS A 123 -9.63 -10.37 -3.37
CA LYS A 123 -11.00 -10.34 -2.86
C LYS A 123 -11.36 -9.02 -2.18
N ILE A 124 -10.40 -8.37 -1.53
CA ILE A 124 -10.67 -7.17 -0.75
C ILE A 124 -9.61 -6.13 -1.06
N VAL A 125 -10.05 -4.92 -1.39
CA VAL A 125 -9.18 -3.75 -1.56
C VAL A 125 -9.71 -2.67 -0.62
N ILE A 126 -8.85 -2.19 0.27
CA ILE A 126 -9.19 -1.15 1.24
C ILE A 126 -8.38 0.08 0.91
N PHE A 127 -9.07 1.21 0.71
CA PHE A 127 -8.45 2.49 0.43
C PHE A 127 -8.48 3.37 1.67
N THR A 128 -7.36 4.06 1.94
CA THR A 128 -7.37 5.10 2.96
C THR A 128 -8.04 6.34 2.40
N SER A 129 -8.87 6.98 3.23
CA SER A 129 -9.53 8.23 2.90
C SER A 129 -9.02 9.34 3.79
N SER A 130 -9.19 10.59 3.36
CA SER A 130 -8.80 11.78 4.10
C SER A 130 -10.05 12.53 4.56
N ASP A 131 -10.00 13.14 5.75
CA ASP A 131 -11.04 14.04 6.22
C ASP A 131 -11.24 15.24 5.28
N LYS A 132 -10.21 15.60 4.53
CA LYS A 132 -10.27 16.66 3.53
C LYS A 132 -11.21 16.33 2.36
N ALA A 133 -11.44 15.07 2.10
CA ALA A 133 -12.36 14.62 1.07
C ALA A 133 -13.84 14.80 1.49
N VAL A 134 -14.09 14.82 2.79
CA VAL A 134 -15.45 14.98 3.34
C VAL A 134 -15.90 16.44 3.26
N ASN A 135 -14.98 17.38 3.46
CA ASN A 135 -15.29 18.80 3.52
C ASN A 135 -14.21 19.62 2.79
N PRO A 136 -14.09 19.48 1.47
CA PRO A 136 -12.99 20.07 0.73
C PRO A 136 -13.11 21.61 0.68
N THR A 137 -11.97 22.27 0.88
CA THR A 137 -11.87 23.74 0.80
C THR A 137 -11.12 24.20 -0.45
N ASN A 138 -10.60 23.30 -1.25
CA ASN A 138 -9.84 23.61 -2.46
C ASN A 138 -9.98 22.51 -3.51
#